data_445418714f9186bd6b8058ca1c171964
#
_entry.id   445418714f9186bd6b8058ca1c171964
#
_cell.length_a   1.000
_cell.length_b   1.000
_cell.length_c   1.000
_cell.angle_alpha   90.00
_cell.angle_beta   90.00
_cell.angle_gamma   90.00
#
_symmetry.space_group_name_H-M   'P 1'
#
loop_
_entity.id
_entity.type
_entity.pdbx_description
1 polymer ?
#
loop_
_entity_poly.entity_id
_entity_poly.type
_entity_poly.pdbx_seq_one_letter_code
_entity_poly.pdbx_strand_id
1 'polypeptide(L)'
;MTAVANHWILKVVAGVTLFAAGVAAGNWHARTVEAQNKFGQPKTVIHMVVYKWKNFTSEDDKEQALKGIRTLAAQIPGVKNIWLKTGRNQIRDFDGVFAIEFTSPEAAADYAESPKHEVWAKKWEALRENSLSFQATNP
;
A
#
# COMPACT_ATOMS: atom_id res chain seq x y z
N MET A 1 -44.35 -47.14 28.08
CA MET A 1 -44.27 -46.35 26.84
C MET A 1 -43.64 -44.95 26.98
N THR A 2 -42.93 -44.61 28.03
CA THR A 2 -42.44 -43.27 28.34
C THR A 2 -40.95 -43.05 28.08
N ALA A 3 -40.14 -44.07 27.87
CA ALA A 3 -38.69 -43.94 27.72
C ALA A 3 -38.21 -43.48 26.33
N VAL A 4 -38.97 -43.75 25.28
CA VAL A 4 -38.56 -43.40 23.88
C VAL A 4 -38.74 -41.92 23.58
N ALA A 5 -39.75 -41.27 24.15
CA ALA A 5 -40.03 -39.87 23.95
C ALA A 5 -38.94 -38.93 24.55
N ASN A 6 -38.41 -39.31 25.71
CA ASN A 6 -37.36 -38.55 26.38
C ASN A 6 -36.01 -38.55 25.62
N HIS A 7 -35.68 -39.61 24.95
CA HIS A 7 -34.42 -39.71 24.19
C HIS A 7 -34.40 -38.84 22.93
N TRP A 8 -35.55 -38.65 22.27
CA TRP A 8 -35.67 -37.82 21.11
C TRP A 8 -35.59 -36.33 21.46
N ILE A 9 -36.28 -35.91 22.52
CA ILE A 9 -36.25 -34.55 23.04
C ILE A 9 -34.80 -34.17 23.44
N LEU A 10 -34.06 -35.06 24.10
CA LEU A 10 -32.67 -34.83 24.49
C LEU A 10 -31.74 -34.58 23.30
N LYS A 11 -31.92 -35.32 22.19
CA LYS A 11 -31.14 -35.17 20.94
C LYS A 11 -31.45 -33.83 20.25
N VAL A 12 -32.70 -33.42 20.21
CA VAL A 12 -33.10 -32.13 19.63
C VAL A 12 -32.56 -30.98 20.42
N VAL A 13 -32.67 -31.00 21.75
CA VAL A 13 -32.12 -29.96 22.63
C VAL A 13 -30.61 -29.86 22.49
N ALA A 14 -29.88 -30.98 22.47
CA ALA A 14 -28.44 -31.00 22.26
C ALA A 14 -28.04 -30.41 20.90
N GLY A 15 -28.78 -30.75 19.82
CA GLY A 15 -28.54 -30.19 18.49
C GLY A 15 -28.73 -28.67 18.42
N VAL A 16 -29.81 -28.16 19.01
CA VAL A 16 -30.09 -26.71 19.04
C VAL A 16 -29.03 -25.96 19.85
N THR A 17 -28.58 -26.51 20.99
CA THR A 17 -27.56 -25.92 21.82
C THR A 17 -26.22 -25.84 21.09
N LEU A 18 -25.81 -26.89 20.40
CA LEU A 18 -24.56 -26.90 19.60
C LEU A 18 -24.62 -25.91 18.43
N PHE A 19 -25.76 -25.80 17.77
CA PHE A 19 -25.95 -24.86 16.68
C PHE A 19 -25.86 -23.41 17.19
N ALA A 20 -26.54 -23.08 18.29
CA ALA A 20 -26.49 -21.77 18.90
C ALA A 20 -25.08 -21.38 19.38
N ALA A 21 -24.34 -22.34 19.96
CA ALA A 21 -22.94 -22.14 20.34
C ALA A 21 -22.03 -21.90 19.14
N GLY A 22 -22.24 -22.61 18.03
CA GLY A 22 -21.50 -22.42 16.78
C GLY A 22 -21.73 -21.05 16.15
N VAL A 23 -22.97 -20.57 16.12
CA VAL A 23 -23.33 -19.24 15.63
C VAL A 23 -22.73 -18.13 16.50
N ALA A 24 -22.77 -18.28 17.84
CA ALA A 24 -22.18 -17.33 18.77
C ALA A 24 -20.64 -17.24 18.59
N ALA A 25 -19.96 -18.38 18.47
CA ALA A 25 -18.53 -18.43 18.24
C ALA A 25 -18.14 -17.82 16.88
N GLY A 26 -18.90 -18.12 15.82
CA GLY A 26 -18.68 -17.56 14.49
C GLY A 26 -18.82 -16.04 14.47
N ASN A 27 -19.84 -15.50 15.12
CA ASN A 27 -20.04 -14.04 15.22
C ASN A 27 -18.95 -13.36 16.06
N TRP A 28 -18.41 -14.03 17.09
CA TRP A 28 -17.31 -13.51 17.89
C TRP A 28 -16.03 -13.37 17.05
N HIS A 29 -15.70 -14.40 16.28
CA HIS A 29 -14.54 -14.35 15.38
C HIS A 29 -14.68 -13.27 14.30
N ALA A 30 -15.85 -13.13 13.70
CA ALA A 30 -16.11 -12.08 12.72
C ALA A 30 -15.90 -10.68 13.30
N ARG A 31 -16.39 -10.40 14.51
CA ARG A 31 -16.20 -9.11 15.18
C ARG A 31 -14.75 -8.81 15.54
N THR A 32 -13.98 -9.84 15.93
CA THR A 32 -12.55 -9.65 16.24
C THR A 32 -11.72 -9.37 15.00
N VAL A 33 -12.02 -10.01 13.88
CA VAL A 33 -11.36 -9.73 12.60
C VAL A 33 -11.67 -8.32 12.10
N GLU A 34 -12.91 -7.88 12.17
CA GLU A 34 -13.31 -6.52 11.80
C GLU A 34 -12.65 -5.46 12.69
N ALA A 35 -12.51 -5.72 14.00
CA ALA A 35 -11.83 -4.81 14.93
C ALA A 35 -10.31 -4.71 14.68
N GLN A 36 -9.67 -5.74 14.12
CA GLN A 36 -8.24 -5.74 13.80
C GLN A 36 -7.92 -4.97 12.52
N ASN A 37 -8.86 -4.84 11.58
CA ASN A 37 -8.66 -4.17 10.30
C ASN A 37 -9.14 -2.70 10.35
N LYS A 38 -8.64 -1.93 11.32
CA LYS A 38 -8.86 -0.48 11.36
C LYS A 38 -7.81 0.22 10.53
N PHE A 39 -8.26 0.85 9.46
CA PHE A 39 -7.40 1.67 8.60
C PHE A 39 -7.48 3.13 9.01
N GLY A 40 -6.32 3.76 9.21
CA GLY A 40 -6.24 5.21 9.31
C GLY A 40 -6.53 5.86 7.96
N GLN A 41 -7.01 7.09 7.98
CA GLN A 41 -7.19 7.92 6.79
C GLN A 41 -6.28 9.16 6.86
N PRO A 42 -4.96 9.00 6.72
CA PRO A 42 -4.05 10.13 6.75
C PRO A 42 -4.35 11.07 5.59
N LYS A 43 -4.27 12.37 5.83
CA LYS A 43 -4.41 13.44 4.81
C LYS A 43 -3.11 13.71 4.06
N THR A 44 -2.16 12.78 4.13
CA THR A 44 -0.91 12.83 3.39
C THR A 44 -1.14 12.50 1.91
N VAL A 45 -0.22 12.93 1.05
CA VAL A 45 -0.23 12.61 -0.38
C VAL A 45 0.84 11.57 -0.67
N ILE A 46 0.48 10.49 -1.33
CA ILE A 46 1.44 9.51 -1.84
C ILE A 46 1.60 9.74 -3.34
N HIS A 47 2.79 10.15 -3.75
CA HIS A 47 3.20 10.25 -5.15
C HIS A 47 3.90 8.97 -5.56
N MET A 48 3.34 8.24 -6.51
CA MET A 48 3.88 6.98 -7.04
C MET A 48 4.35 7.19 -8.47
N VAL A 49 5.51 6.64 -8.79
CA VAL A 49 6.07 6.67 -10.14
C VAL A 49 6.44 5.26 -10.55
N VAL A 50 5.76 4.72 -11.58
CA VAL A 50 6.19 3.51 -12.26
C VAL A 50 7.10 3.91 -13.41
N TYR A 51 8.16 3.12 -13.66
CA TYR A 51 9.18 3.48 -14.63
C TYR A 51 9.72 2.28 -15.40
N LYS A 52 10.20 2.57 -16.61
CA LYS A 52 10.95 1.67 -17.47
C LYS A 52 12.28 2.31 -17.81
N TRP A 53 13.36 1.54 -17.64
CA TRP A 53 14.70 1.99 -18.01
C TRP A 53 14.94 1.87 -19.51
N LYS A 54 15.80 2.71 -20.05
CA LYS A 54 16.35 2.50 -21.39
C LYS A 54 17.25 1.25 -21.39
N ASN A 55 17.27 0.52 -22.48
CA ASN A 55 17.99 -0.75 -22.59
C ASN A 55 19.50 -0.64 -22.32
N PHE A 56 20.09 0.53 -22.51
CA PHE A 56 21.51 0.77 -22.28
C PHE A 56 21.84 1.30 -20.88
N THR A 57 20.84 1.50 -19.99
CA THR A 57 21.07 2.01 -18.64
C THR A 57 21.77 0.95 -17.79
N SER A 58 22.96 1.25 -17.29
CA SER A 58 23.72 0.34 -16.44
C SER A 58 23.07 0.15 -15.07
N GLU A 59 23.37 -0.93 -14.36
CA GLU A 59 22.87 -1.16 -13.00
C GLU A 59 23.34 -0.08 -12.03
N ASP A 60 24.56 0.42 -12.20
CA ASP A 60 25.10 1.52 -11.38
C ASP A 60 24.31 2.82 -11.61
N ASP A 61 24.02 3.17 -12.86
CA ASP A 61 23.19 4.34 -13.18
C ASP A 61 21.78 4.24 -12.60
N LYS A 62 21.18 3.05 -12.67
CA LYS A 62 19.86 2.77 -12.07
C LYS A 62 19.88 2.98 -10.56
N GLU A 63 20.89 2.40 -9.89
CA GLU A 63 21.06 2.56 -8.44
C GLU A 63 21.31 4.02 -8.06
N GLN A 64 22.15 4.71 -8.78
CA GLN A 64 22.47 6.12 -8.56
C GLN A 64 21.23 7.02 -8.75
N ALA A 65 20.42 6.77 -9.78
CA ALA A 65 19.19 7.48 -10.03
C ALA A 65 18.20 7.34 -8.85
N LEU A 66 18.00 6.12 -8.34
CA LEU A 66 17.14 5.86 -7.18
C LEU A 66 17.71 6.44 -5.88
N LYS A 67 19.02 6.36 -5.66
CA LYS A 67 19.69 7.03 -4.54
C LYS A 67 19.52 8.56 -4.60
N GLY A 68 19.50 9.11 -5.81
CA GLY A 68 19.26 10.53 -6.04
C GLY A 68 17.91 11.00 -5.49
N ILE A 69 16.86 10.16 -5.55
CA ILE A 69 15.56 10.46 -4.94
C ILE A 69 15.68 10.67 -3.43
N ARG A 70 16.47 9.83 -2.75
CA ARG A 70 16.70 9.96 -1.30
C ARG A 70 17.39 11.27 -0.96
N THR A 71 18.41 11.62 -1.74
CA THR A 71 19.14 12.87 -1.56
C THR A 71 18.24 14.10 -1.80
N LEU A 72 17.40 14.02 -2.82
CA LEU A 72 16.41 15.06 -3.14
C LEU A 72 15.40 15.21 -2.02
N ALA A 73 14.81 14.10 -1.57
CA ALA A 73 13.82 14.06 -0.50
C ALA A 73 14.35 14.68 0.82
N ALA A 74 15.62 14.44 1.14
CA ALA A 74 16.25 15.02 2.33
C ALA A 74 16.45 16.57 2.23
N GLN A 75 16.31 17.15 1.04
CA GLN A 75 16.56 18.57 0.80
C GLN A 75 15.28 19.39 0.58
N ILE A 76 14.13 18.75 0.48
CA ILE A 76 12.84 19.40 0.24
C ILE A 76 11.94 19.19 1.45
N PRO A 77 11.45 20.27 2.08
CA PRO A 77 10.51 20.19 3.18
C PRO A 77 9.23 19.45 2.79
N GLY A 78 8.56 18.85 3.78
CA GLY A 78 7.26 18.22 3.57
C GLY A 78 7.32 16.77 3.06
N VAL A 79 8.49 16.23 2.72
CA VAL A 79 8.65 14.79 2.47
C VAL A 79 8.63 14.04 3.80
N LYS A 80 7.73 13.05 3.92
CA LYS A 80 7.51 12.26 5.14
C LYS A 80 8.15 10.88 5.05
N ASN A 81 7.93 10.17 3.94
CA ASN A 81 8.51 8.85 3.68
C ASN A 81 8.88 8.68 2.22
N ILE A 82 9.78 7.74 1.93
CA ILE A 82 10.13 7.30 0.59
C ILE A 82 10.24 5.78 0.51
N TRP A 83 9.81 5.20 -0.60
CA TRP A 83 9.95 3.78 -0.94
C TRP A 83 10.64 3.67 -2.29
N LEU A 84 11.85 3.12 -2.32
CA LEU A 84 12.69 3.07 -3.52
C LEU A 84 12.87 1.66 -4.08
N LYS A 85 12.43 0.64 -3.35
CA LYS A 85 12.56 -0.75 -3.77
C LYS A 85 11.20 -1.31 -4.19
N THR A 86 11.11 -1.74 -5.44
CA THR A 86 9.97 -2.50 -5.93
C THR A 86 9.91 -3.86 -5.23
N GLY A 87 8.84 -4.12 -4.50
CA GLY A 87 8.64 -5.40 -3.82
C GLY A 87 8.19 -6.49 -4.79
N ARG A 88 7.06 -6.27 -5.47
CA ARG A 88 6.51 -7.15 -6.49
C ARG A 88 6.03 -6.33 -7.67
N ASN A 89 6.53 -6.63 -8.86
CA ASN A 89 6.09 -6.01 -10.10
C ASN A 89 5.09 -6.94 -10.82
N GLN A 90 3.90 -6.43 -11.12
CA GLN A 90 2.85 -7.12 -11.87
C GLN A 90 2.53 -6.42 -13.20
N ILE A 91 3.21 -5.30 -13.47
CA ILE A 91 3.02 -4.49 -14.69
C ILE A 91 4.14 -4.86 -15.66
N ARG A 92 3.81 -5.62 -16.71
CA ARG A 92 4.78 -6.24 -17.64
C ARG A 92 5.70 -5.25 -18.34
N ASP A 93 5.20 -4.02 -18.62
CA ASP A 93 5.90 -3.03 -19.46
C ASP A 93 6.74 -2.04 -18.63
N PHE A 94 6.87 -2.26 -17.32
CA PHE A 94 7.64 -1.41 -16.41
C PHE A 94 8.59 -2.24 -15.56
N ASP A 95 9.74 -1.66 -15.22
CA ASP A 95 10.80 -2.33 -14.45
C ASP A 95 10.61 -2.16 -12.94
N GLY A 96 9.98 -1.07 -12.52
CA GLY A 96 9.81 -0.81 -11.11
C GLY A 96 8.86 0.33 -10.77
N VAL A 97 8.75 0.56 -9.47
CA VAL A 97 7.99 1.65 -8.86
C VAL A 97 8.75 2.21 -7.68
N PHE A 98 8.70 3.53 -7.53
CA PHE A 98 9.03 4.19 -6.27
C PHE A 98 7.86 5.05 -5.79
N ALA A 99 7.86 5.40 -4.51
CA ALA A 99 6.85 6.28 -3.95
C ALA A 99 7.46 7.27 -2.97
N ILE A 100 6.84 8.46 -2.90
CA ILE A 100 7.18 9.54 -1.97
C ILE A 100 5.88 9.94 -1.25
N GLU A 101 5.89 9.98 0.08
CA GLU A 101 4.80 10.50 0.89
C GLU A 101 5.10 11.93 1.30
N PHE A 102 4.17 12.83 1.04
CA PHE A 102 4.20 14.22 1.46
C PHE A 102 3.23 14.49 2.59
N THR A 103 3.55 15.45 3.44
CA THR A 103 2.71 15.84 4.59
C THR A 103 1.38 16.46 4.17
N SER A 104 1.31 17.07 2.97
CA SER A 104 0.10 17.71 2.43
C SER A 104 0.16 17.81 0.90
N PRO A 105 -0.96 18.15 0.23
CA PRO A 105 -0.98 18.48 -1.21
C PRO A 105 -0.05 19.64 -1.59
N GLU A 106 0.04 20.67 -0.74
CA GLU A 106 0.91 21.83 -0.97
C GLU A 106 2.37 21.41 -0.96
N ALA A 107 2.78 20.56 -0.01
CA ALA A 107 4.14 20.02 0.04
C ALA A 107 4.49 19.18 -1.21
N ALA A 108 3.51 18.47 -1.78
CA ALA A 108 3.69 17.76 -3.04
C ALA A 108 3.84 18.70 -4.24
N ALA A 109 3.11 19.83 -4.26
CA ALA A 109 3.26 20.88 -5.27
C ALA A 109 4.62 21.58 -5.16
N ASP A 110 5.02 22.01 -3.96
CA ASP A 110 6.32 22.62 -3.70
C ASP A 110 7.50 21.72 -4.13
N TYR A 111 7.35 20.39 -3.92
CA TYR A 111 8.32 19.42 -4.41
C TYR A 111 8.40 19.43 -5.94
N ALA A 112 7.27 19.40 -6.63
CA ALA A 112 7.22 19.33 -8.10
C ALA A 112 7.79 20.60 -8.74
N GLU A 113 7.60 21.77 -8.12
CA GLU A 113 8.06 23.07 -8.58
C GLU A 113 9.50 23.42 -8.14
N SER A 114 10.09 22.59 -7.28
CA SER A 114 11.43 22.83 -6.75
C SER A 114 12.52 22.78 -7.84
N PRO A 115 13.41 23.78 -7.92
CA PRO A 115 14.56 23.73 -8.83
C PRO A 115 15.46 22.50 -8.60
N LYS A 116 15.51 21.99 -7.37
CA LYS A 116 16.26 20.77 -7.04
C LYS A 116 15.62 19.54 -7.69
N HIS A 117 14.28 19.49 -7.71
CA HIS A 117 13.54 18.44 -8.41
C HIS A 117 13.81 18.52 -9.92
N GLU A 118 13.79 19.69 -10.51
CA GLU A 118 14.08 19.87 -11.95
C GLU A 118 15.47 19.35 -12.33
N VAL A 119 16.49 19.65 -11.53
CA VAL A 119 17.87 19.17 -11.77
C VAL A 119 17.94 17.64 -11.69
N TRP A 120 17.26 17.03 -10.72
CA TRP A 120 17.19 15.58 -10.61
C TRP A 120 16.38 14.98 -11.77
N ALA A 121 15.23 15.56 -12.11
CA ALA A 121 14.33 15.08 -13.17
C ALA A 121 15.04 15.01 -14.53
N LYS A 122 15.86 15.98 -14.89
CA LYS A 122 16.67 15.97 -16.13
C LYS A 122 17.61 14.76 -16.20
N LYS A 123 18.24 14.40 -15.07
CA LYS A 123 19.09 13.20 -15.01
C LYS A 123 18.26 11.91 -15.11
N TRP A 124 17.13 11.88 -14.44
CA TRP A 124 16.17 10.79 -14.48
C TRP A 124 15.65 10.53 -15.90
N GLU A 125 15.25 11.58 -16.61
CA GLU A 125 14.76 11.53 -17.98
C GLU A 125 15.79 10.99 -18.98
N ALA A 126 17.07 11.26 -18.74
CA ALA A 126 18.14 10.73 -19.58
C ALA A 126 18.22 9.19 -19.52
N LEU A 127 17.85 8.58 -18.40
CA LEU A 127 17.99 7.15 -18.12
C LEU A 127 16.70 6.34 -18.33
N ARG A 128 15.53 6.95 -18.17
CA ARG A 128 14.24 6.26 -18.32
C ARG A 128 13.76 6.29 -19.78
N GLU A 129 13.15 5.18 -20.23
CA GLU A 129 12.41 5.12 -21.49
C GLU A 129 11.02 5.70 -21.33
N ASN A 130 10.32 5.31 -20.24
CA ASN A 130 8.96 5.73 -19.95
C ASN A 130 8.73 5.80 -18.44
N SER A 131 7.79 6.65 -18.02
CA SER A 131 7.25 6.62 -16.65
C SER A 131 5.83 7.17 -16.61
N LEU A 132 5.04 6.66 -15.65
CA LEU A 132 3.73 7.17 -15.29
C LEU A 132 3.74 7.54 -13.82
N SER A 133 3.14 8.67 -13.48
CA SER A 133 3.05 9.11 -12.09
C SER A 133 1.60 9.33 -11.66
N PHE A 134 1.34 9.03 -10.40
CA PHE A 134 0.03 9.17 -9.76
C PHE A 134 0.19 9.82 -8.40
N GLN A 135 -0.83 10.54 -7.98
CA GLN A 135 -0.95 10.99 -6.60
C GLN A 135 -2.25 10.46 -6.00
N ALA A 136 -2.18 9.98 -4.75
CA ALA A 136 -3.32 9.52 -4.00
C ALA A 136 -3.33 10.16 -2.61
N THR A 137 -4.53 10.51 -2.14
CA THR A 137 -4.78 11.01 -0.78
C THR A 137 -6.14 10.52 -0.32
N ASN A 138 -6.42 10.63 0.97
CA ASN A 138 -7.75 10.37 1.51
C ASN A 138 -8.63 11.63 1.45
N PRO A 139 -9.96 11.50 1.26
CA PRO A 139 -10.93 12.58 1.24
C PRO A 139 -11.03 13.33 2.57
#